data_da7355e8a13bdffde30894ba81ca4f0a
#
_entry.id   da7355e8a13bdffde30894ba81ca4f0a
#
_cell.length_a   1.000
_cell.length_b   1.000
_cell.length_c   1.000
_cell.angle_alpha   90.00
_cell.angle_beta   90.00
_cell.angle_gamma   90.00
#
_symmetry.space_group_name_H-M   'P 1'
#
loop_
_entity.id
_entity.type
_entity.pdbx_description
1 polymer ?
#
loop_
_entity_poly.entity_id
_entity_poly.type
_entity_poly.pdbx_seq_one_letter_code
_entity_poly.pdbx_strand_id
1 'polypeptide(L)' 'MDKPVKDHIRRLEWKIEALTEEVMRNRLDQSERNHIEAEIRAANLALSHYKSALEIEQRLELSN' A
#
# COMPACT_ATOMS: atom_id res chain seq x y z
N MET A 1 8.63 -15.14 -12.60
CA MET A 1 8.79 -15.43 -11.17
C MET A 1 7.91 -14.51 -10.36
N ASP A 2 7.17 -15.10 -9.45
CA ASP A 2 6.32 -14.30 -8.58
C ASP A 2 7.18 -13.57 -7.55
N LYS A 3 6.89 -12.30 -7.36
CA LYS A 3 7.59 -11.52 -6.35
C LYS A 3 7.07 -11.88 -4.96
N PRO A 4 7.97 -11.92 -3.96
CA PRO A 4 7.51 -12.17 -2.60
C PRO A 4 6.51 -11.11 -2.13
N VAL A 5 5.64 -11.51 -1.22
CA VAL A 5 4.64 -10.60 -0.65
C VAL A 5 5.32 -9.37 -0.04
N LYS A 6 6.50 -9.54 0.53
CA LYS A 6 7.26 -8.42 1.11
C LYS A 6 7.57 -7.33 0.09
N ASP A 7 7.87 -7.70 -1.15
CA ASP A 7 8.15 -6.73 -2.20
C ASP A 7 6.90 -5.93 -2.57
N HIS A 8 5.74 -6.59 -2.60
CA HIS A 8 4.47 -5.91 -2.85
C HIS A 8 4.14 -4.92 -1.73
N ILE A 9 4.38 -5.32 -0.48
CA ILE A 9 4.16 -4.45 0.68
C ILE A 9 5.05 -3.21 0.58
N ARG A 10 6.34 -3.40 0.29
CA ARG A 10 7.28 -2.29 0.18
C ARG A 10 6.89 -1.33 -0.95
N ARG A 11 6.49 -1.87 -2.09
CA ARG A 11 6.06 -1.05 -3.22
C ARG A 11 4.82 -0.23 -2.88
N LEU A 12 3.85 -0.82 -2.19
CA LEU A 12 2.65 -0.12 -1.78
C LEU A 12 2.96 0.95 -0.74
N GLU A 13 3.86 0.67 0.19
CA GLU A 13 4.28 1.66 1.18
C GLU A 13 4.94 2.87 0.51
N TRP A 14 5.81 2.64 -0.47
CA TRP A 14 6.42 3.72 -1.23
C TRP A 14 5.39 4.53 -2.01
N LYS A 15 4.42 3.85 -2.61
CA LYS A 15 3.37 4.52 -3.37
C LYS A 15 2.53 5.40 -2.46
N ILE A 16 2.15 4.91 -1.30
CA ILE A 16 1.37 5.68 -0.32
C ILE A 16 2.16 6.91 0.12
N GLU A 17 3.44 6.73 0.41
CA GLU A 17 4.30 7.83 0.83
C GLU A 17 4.42 8.90 -0.27
N ALA A 18 4.62 8.47 -1.51
CA ALA A 18 4.72 9.39 -2.64
C ALA A 18 3.41 10.15 -2.86
N LEU A 19 2.27 9.47 -2.78
CA LEU A 19 0.97 10.11 -2.94
C LEU A 19 0.68 11.10 -1.80
N THR A 20 1.05 10.73 -0.58
CA THR A 20 0.88 11.59 0.58
C THR A 20 1.70 12.86 0.43
N GLU A 21 2.95 12.75 -0.02
CA GLU A 21 3.79 13.91 -0.27
C GLU A 21 3.21 14.81 -1.36
N GLU A 22 2.67 14.21 -2.39
CA GLU A 22 2.07 14.97 -3.49
C GLU A 22 0.91 15.82 -2.99
N VAL A 23 0.04 15.27 -2.15
CA VAL A 23 -1.07 16.00 -1.55
C VAL A 23 -0.58 17.15 -0.69
N MET A 24 0.52 16.94 0.04
CA MET A 24 1.05 17.94 0.96
C MET A 24 1.81 19.07 0.27
N ARG A 25 2.48 18.76 -0.84
CA ARG A 25 3.34 19.75 -1.52
C ARG A 25 2.62 20.57 -2.57
N ASN A 26 1.68 19.97 -3.27
CA ASN A 26 1.04 20.61 -4.42
C ASN A 26 -0.27 21.25 -4.01
N ARG A 27 -0.56 22.40 -4.64
CA ARG A 27 -1.86 23.03 -4.48
C ARG A 27 -2.82 22.32 -5.44
N LEU A 28 -3.48 21.31 -4.93
CA LEU A 28 -4.43 20.55 -5.71
C LEU A 28 -5.82 21.13 -5.53
N ASP A 29 -6.62 21.09 -6.60
CA ASP A 29 -8.03 21.42 -6.46
C ASP A 29 -8.73 20.26 -5.74
N GLN A 30 -9.99 20.46 -5.37
CA GLN A 30 -10.73 19.46 -4.58
C GLN A 30 -10.88 18.15 -5.34
N SER A 31 -11.08 18.21 -6.65
CA SER A 31 -11.22 17.02 -7.48
C SER A 31 -9.95 16.18 -7.51
N GLU A 32 -8.82 16.84 -7.72
CA GLU A 32 -7.51 16.17 -7.74
C GLU A 32 -7.19 15.57 -6.37
N ARG A 33 -7.45 16.31 -5.31
CA ARG A 33 -7.24 15.84 -3.95
C ARG A 33 -8.09 14.60 -3.66
N ASN A 34 -9.37 14.63 -4.04
CA ASN A 34 -10.27 13.52 -3.84
C ASN A 34 -9.78 12.27 -4.57
N HIS A 35 -9.27 12.45 -5.78
CA HIS A 35 -8.74 11.34 -6.58
C HIS A 35 -7.53 10.70 -5.90
N ILE A 36 -6.59 11.53 -5.45
CA ILE A 36 -5.39 11.04 -4.79
C ILE A 36 -5.73 10.37 -3.45
N GLU A 37 -6.64 10.95 -2.69
CA GLU A 37 -7.08 10.35 -1.42
C GLU A 37 -7.74 8.99 -1.63
N ALA A 38 -8.50 8.85 -2.73
CA ALA A 38 -9.11 7.57 -3.07
C ALA A 38 -8.04 6.54 -3.43
N GLU A 39 -6.98 6.94 -4.13
CA GLU A 39 -5.86 6.06 -4.43
C GLU A 39 -5.11 5.65 -3.17
N ILE A 40 -4.93 6.57 -2.24
CA ILE A 40 -4.28 6.26 -0.96
C ILE A 40 -5.11 5.24 -0.19
N ARG A 41 -6.43 5.42 -0.15
CA ARG A 41 -7.31 4.47 0.54
C ARG A 41 -7.25 3.08 -0.09
N ALA A 42 -7.25 3.02 -1.43
CA ALA A 42 -7.17 1.74 -2.14
C ALA A 42 -5.83 1.07 -1.88
N ALA A 43 -4.74 1.83 -1.88
CA ALA A 43 -3.41 1.30 -1.61
C ALA A 43 -3.30 0.79 -0.17
N ASN A 44 -3.88 1.51 0.79
CA ASN A 44 -3.90 1.07 2.19
C ASN A 44 -4.69 -0.23 2.37
N LEU A 45 -5.81 -0.36 1.66
CA LEU A 45 -6.60 -1.59 1.71
C LEU A 45 -5.80 -2.77 1.15
N ALA A 46 -5.16 -2.57 0.00
CA ALA A 46 -4.32 -3.60 -0.60
C ALA A 46 -3.16 -3.97 0.33
N LEU A 47 -2.53 -2.97 0.96
CA LEU A 47 -1.45 -3.18 1.91
C LEU A 47 -1.90 -4.04 3.08
N SER A 48 -3.09 -3.77 3.61
CA SER A 48 -3.68 -4.55 4.70
C SER A 48 -3.85 -6.01 4.30
N HIS A 49 -4.33 -6.27 3.08
CA HIS A 49 -4.49 -7.63 2.58
C HIS A 49 -3.15 -8.36 2.42
N TYR A 50 -2.14 -7.67 1.90
CA TYR A 50 -0.82 -8.27 1.75
C TYR A 50 -0.16 -8.56 3.10
N LYS A 51 -0.34 -7.68 4.07
CA LYS A 51 0.19 -7.90 5.42
C LYS A 51 -0.48 -9.11 6.08
N SER A 52 -1.78 -9.26 5.89
CA SER A 52 -2.50 -10.44 6.39
C SER A 52 -2.01 -11.72 5.72
N ALA A 53 -1.79 -11.68 4.41
CA ALA A 53 -1.26 -12.82 3.67
C ALA A 53 0.13 -13.20 4.16
N LEU A 54 0.98 -12.21 4.40
CA LEU A 54 2.33 -12.45 4.91
C LEU A 54 2.28 -13.11 6.29
N GLU A 55 1.40 -12.62 7.14
CA GLU A 55 1.24 -13.18 8.49
C GLU A 55 0.81 -14.64 8.43
N ILE A 56 -0.14 -14.97 7.56
CA ILE A 56 -0.60 -16.33 7.38
C ILE A 56 0.54 -17.23 6.87
N GLU A 57 1.28 -16.73 5.89
CA GLU A 57 2.41 -17.46 5.32
C GLU A 57 3.47 -17.78 6.37
N GLN A 58 3.82 -16.79 7.20
CA GLN A 58 4.77 -16.97 8.28
C GLN A 58 4.27 -17.98 9.32
N ARG A 59 2.98 -17.93 9.60
CA ARG A 59 2.37 -18.85 10.55
C ARG A 59 2.43 -20.30 10.05
N LEU A 60 2.19 -20.50 8.76
CA LEU A 60 2.27 -21.81 8.15
C LEU A 60 3.71 -22.35 8.15
N GLU A 61 4.68 -21.49 7.91
CA GLU A 61 6.10 -21.87 7.97
C GLU A 61 6.49 -22.32 9.36
N LEU A 62 6.00 -21.65 10.39
CA LEU A 62 6.29 -21.98 11.76
C LEU A 62 5.61 -23.28 12.22
N SER A 63 4.52 -23.65 11.55
CA SER A 63 3.77 -24.87 11.88
C SER A 63 4.44 -26.14 11.38
N ASN A 64 5.37 -26.00 10.47
CA ASN A 64 6.10 -27.15 9.93
C ASN A 64 7.38 -27.41 10.77
#